data_3b6f25bcc1466694e8f95472e18c0fc9
#
_entry.id   3b6f25bcc1466694e8f95472e18c0fc9
#
_cell.length_a   1.000
_cell.length_b   1.000
_cell.length_c   1.000
_cell.angle_alpha   90.00
_cell.angle_beta   90.00
_cell.angle_gamma   90.00
#
_symmetry.space_group_name_H-M   'P 1'
#
loop_
_entity.id
_entity.type
_entity.pdbx_description
1 polymer ?
#
loop_
_entity_poly.entity_id
_entity_poly.type
_entity_poly.pdbx_seq_one_letter_code
_entity_poly.pdbx_strand_id
1 'polypeptide(L)'
;MARSLKVDTGRALRLFAWFVCLGFHLSSAAQAGYEIINKIPIPGQGSWDYLAVDEAARRLYVSHGTQVEVLDVDSGAIVGKIANTLGVHGIAIAPEVGQGFVSNGQSSTITIFDLKTLTTMSEVPAGKKPDAIIYDPATQRVFAFNGGSDSATAIQAASGKVAGTIDLGGGPEFAVADGAGSVYDNLEDQNLVLKIDAGSLKVKEHWPTAPCASPSSMAMDRPNRRLFVGCRSKVMAVMDADTGQVITTLPIGDHVDATAFDPGTRLIFNSNGEGTITVIREDGPDKYSVVENVKTLPRAKTMALDPKTHRLFLSTAESGQFEVLVVGHK
;
A
#
# COMPACT_ATOMS: atom_id res chain seq x y z
N MET A 1 42.18 -93.38 -23.49
CA MET A 1 40.90 -92.93 -23.99
C MET A 1 40.73 -91.48 -23.49
N ALA A 2 40.97 -90.50 -24.34
CA ALA A 2 40.91 -89.07 -24.00
C ALA A 2 39.71 -88.47 -24.76
N ARG A 3 38.82 -87.78 -24.06
CA ARG A 3 37.76 -86.97 -24.65
C ARG A 3 38.05 -85.51 -24.38
N SER A 4 38.26 -84.82 -25.47
CA SER A 4 38.40 -83.34 -25.53
C SER A 4 37.09 -82.67 -25.21
N LEU A 5 37.14 -81.65 -24.35
CA LEU A 5 36.05 -80.65 -24.18
C LEU A 5 36.48 -79.34 -24.80
N LYS A 6 35.64 -78.88 -25.71
CA LYS A 6 35.74 -77.53 -26.32
C LYS A 6 35.24 -76.52 -25.36
N VAL A 7 36.00 -75.42 -25.18
CA VAL A 7 35.63 -74.20 -24.45
C VAL A 7 34.94 -73.30 -25.46
N ASP A 8 33.72 -72.89 -25.09
CA ASP A 8 32.93 -71.90 -25.83
C ASP A 8 33.20 -70.52 -25.28
N THR A 9 33.51 -69.63 -26.21
CA THR A 9 33.91 -68.23 -25.84
C THR A 9 32.72 -67.33 -25.66
N GLY A 10 32.70 -66.68 -24.48
CA GLY A 10 31.65 -65.80 -23.95
C GLY A 10 31.36 -64.58 -24.79
N ARG A 11 30.08 -64.27 -24.81
CA ARG A 11 29.54 -62.94 -25.22
C ARG A 11 29.74 -61.92 -24.15
N ALA A 12 30.54 -60.89 -24.45
CA ALA A 12 30.69 -59.69 -23.60
C ALA A 12 29.40 -58.83 -23.71
N LEU A 13 28.67 -58.73 -22.63
CA LEU A 13 27.49 -57.86 -22.46
C LEU A 13 27.98 -56.42 -22.19
N ARG A 14 27.86 -55.54 -23.17
CA ARG A 14 28.13 -54.07 -22.96
C ARG A 14 26.93 -53.43 -22.32
N LEU A 15 27.02 -53.11 -21.03
CA LEU A 15 26.08 -52.24 -20.33
C LEU A 15 26.32 -50.79 -20.80
N PHE A 16 25.37 -50.24 -21.54
CA PHE A 16 25.30 -48.80 -21.80
C PHE A 16 24.63 -48.13 -20.62
N ALA A 17 25.42 -47.46 -19.76
CA ALA A 17 24.88 -46.59 -18.73
C ALA A 17 24.39 -45.29 -19.36
N TRP A 18 23.07 -45.10 -19.39
CA TRP A 18 22.44 -43.84 -19.73
C TRP A 18 22.57 -42.89 -18.53
N PHE A 19 23.48 -41.91 -18.61
CA PHE A 19 23.47 -40.77 -17.72
C PHE A 19 22.35 -39.82 -18.14
N VAL A 20 21.24 -39.85 -17.43
CA VAL A 20 20.21 -38.84 -17.53
C VAL A 20 20.73 -37.61 -16.76
N CYS A 21 21.31 -36.63 -17.48
CA CYS A 21 21.54 -35.30 -16.93
C CYS A 21 20.20 -34.64 -16.70
N LEU A 22 19.68 -34.68 -15.45
CA LEU A 22 18.65 -33.78 -15.00
C LEU A 22 19.27 -32.36 -14.98
N GLY A 23 19.02 -31.61 -16.03
CA GLY A 23 19.29 -30.19 -16.06
C GLY A 23 18.38 -29.51 -15.02
N PHE A 24 18.94 -29.15 -13.88
CA PHE A 24 18.31 -28.17 -12.98
C PHE A 24 18.25 -26.83 -13.74
N HIS A 25 17.12 -26.56 -14.35
CA HIS A 25 16.81 -25.21 -14.76
C HIS A 25 16.61 -24.39 -13.46
N LEU A 26 17.69 -23.76 -12.99
CA LEU A 26 17.58 -22.63 -12.08
C LEU A 26 16.82 -21.56 -12.85
N SER A 27 15.50 -21.49 -12.62
CA SER A 27 14.72 -20.33 -13.01
C SER A 27 15.33 -19.17 -12.23
N SER A 28 16.14 -18.37 -12.91
CA SER A 28 16.52 -17.04 -12.44
C SER A 28 15.21 -16.30 -12.22
N ALA A 29 14.80 -16.16 -10.97
CA ALA A 29 13.71 -15.26 -10.65
C ALA A 29 14.11 -13.89 -11.21
N ALA A 30 13.36 -13.41 -12.18
CA ALA A 30 13.58 -12.08 -12.73
C ALA A 30 13.59 -11.12 -11.55
N GLN A 31 14.69 -10.40 -11.38
CA GLN A 31 14.82 -9.35 -10.39
C GLN A 31 13.77 -8.29 -10.73
N ALA A 32 13.11 -7.74 -9.74
CA ALA A 32 11.99 -6.82 -9.97
C ALA A 32 12.44 -5.53 -10.62
N GLY A 33 13.50 -5.16 -10.98
CA GLY A 33 14.05 -4.11 -11.84
C GLY A 33 13.30 -2.77 -11.85
N TYR A 34 12.85 -2.31 -10.66
CA TYR A 34 12.19 -1.01 -10.51
C TYR A 34 13.23 0.11 -10.45
N GLU A 35 12.95 1.24 -11.12
CA GLU A 35 13.75 2.46 -11.03
C GLU A 35 12.87 3.71 -11.18
N ILE A 36 13.42 4.89 -10.88
CA ILE A 36 12.75 6.15 -11.22
C ILE A 36 12.79 6.31 -12.74
N ILE A 37 11.64 6.13 -13.38
CA ILE A 37 11.50 6.24 -14.84
C ILE A 37 11.06 7.62 -15.30
N ASN A 38 10.48 8.44 -14.40
CA ASN A 38 10.09 9.81 -14.69
C ASN A 38 10.01 10.65 -13.41
N LYS A 39 10.03 11.98 -13.57
CA LYS A 39 9.79 12.97 -12.53
C LYS A 39 8.82 14.00 -13.08
N ILE A 40 7.73 14.23 -12.37
CA ILE A 40 6.69 15.18 -12.78
C ILE A 40 6.77 16.38 -11.85
N PRO A 41 7.28 17.53 -12.32
CA PRO A 41 7.33 18.74 -11.51
C PRO A 41 5.92 19.30 -11.31
N ILE A 42 5.60 19.67 -10.07
CA ILE A 42 4.35 20.32 -9.70
C ILE A 42 4.64 21.75 -9.26
N PRO A 43 4.03 22.78 -9.89
CA PRO A 43 4.26 24.17 -9.52
C PRO A 43 3.78 24.49 -8.10
N GLY A 44 4.52 25.33 -7.41
CA GLY A 44 4.19 25.81 -6.06
C GLY A 44 5.09 25.24 -4.98
N GLN A 45 4.88 25.72 -3.76
CA GLN A 45 5.53 25.25 -2.55
C GLN A 45 4.46 24.79 -1.58
N GLY A 46 4.78 23.83 -0.72
CA GLY A 46 3.87 23.32 0.30
C GLY A 46 4.39 22.03 0.91
N SER A 47 3.72 21.59 1.95
CA SER A 47 3.84 20.24 2.47
C SER A 47 3.17 19.26 1.52
N TRP A 48 3.54 17.99 1.65
CA TRP A 48 2.90 16.89 0.94
C TRP A 48 2.67 15.73 1.89
N ASP A 49 1.73 14.88 1.52
CA ASP A 49 1.43 13.66 2.25
C ASP A 49 0.91 12.59 1.26
N TYR A 50 -0.24 12.00 1.49
CA TYR A 50 -0.74 10.89 0.69
C TYR A 50 -1.03 11.24 -0.75
N LEU A 51 -0.96 10.19 -1.57
CA LEU A 51 -1.42 10.17 -2.96
C LEU A 51 -2.50 9.09 -3.10
N ALA A 52 -3.40 9.26 -4.07
CA ALA A 52 -4.40 8.25 -4.40
C ALA A 52 -4.54 8.11 -5.93
N VAL A 53 -4.65 6.88 -6.42
CA VAL A 53 -4.92 6.57 -7.83
C VAL A 53 -6.39 6.19 -8.00
N ASP A 54 -7.08 6.90 -8.90
CA ASP A 54 -8.34 6.44 -9.49
C ASP A 54 -8.00 5.69 -10.78
N GLU A 55 -7.97 4.36 -10.69
CA GLU A 55 -7.60 3.50 -11.81
C GLU A 55 -8.59 3.62 -12.97
N ALA A 56 -9.89 3.74 -12.68
CA ALA A 56 -10.94 3.81 -13.69
C ALA A 56 -10.92 5.12 -14.47
N ALA A 57 -10.76 6.25 -13.78
CA ALA A 57 -10.67 7.58 -14.40
C ALA A 57 -9.24 7.93 -14.85
N ARG A 58 -8.25 7.09 -14.58
CA ARG A 58 -6.83 7.33 -14.87
C ARG A 58 -6.32 8.64 -14.26
N ARG A 59 -6.64 8.88 -12.99
CA ARG A 59 -6.23 10.09 -12.27
C ARG A 59 -5.38 9.77 -11.07
N LEU A 60 -4.33 10.58 -10.87
CA LEU A 60 -3.53 10.61 -9.66
C LEU A 60 -3.87 11.89 -8.88
N TYR A 61 -4.30 11.73 -7.65
CA TYR A 61 -4.56 12.80 -6.70
C TYR A 61 -3.36 12.94 -5.78
N VAL A 62 -2.83 14.15 -5.64
CA VAL A 62 -1.61 14.43 -4.88
C VAL A 62 -1.87 15.54 -3.87
N SER A 63 -1.71 15.27 -2.59
CA SER A 63 -1.81 16.29 -1.55
C SER A 63 -0.70 17.33 -1.68
N HIS A 64 -1.05 18.63 -1.66
CA HIS A 64 -0.10 19.73 -1.81
C HIS A 64 -0.52 20.96 -0.98
N GLY A 65 -0.12 20.95 0.28
CA GLY A 65 -0.30 22.07 1.20
C GLY A 65 -1.77 22.40 1.52
N THR A 66 -2.41 23.18 0.66
CA THR A 66 -3.79 23.64 0.83
C THR A 66 -4.69 23.26 -0.35
N GLN A 67 -4.22 22.34 -1.18
CA GLN A 67 -4.95 21.85 -2.34
C GLN A 67 -4.56 20.41 -2.67
N VAL A 68 -5.38 19.73 -3.46
CA VAL A 68 -5.04 18.46 -4.10
C VAL A 68 -4.80 18.74 -5.57
N GLU A 69 -3.62 18.40 -6.07
CA GLU A 69 -3.34 18.39 -7.51
C GLU A 69 -3.90 17.12 -8.13
N VAL A 70 -4.47 17.22 -9.32
CA VAL A 70 -4.99 16.07 -10.05
C VAL A 70 -4.24 15.94 -11.36
N LEU A 71 -3.59 14.80 -11.54
CA LEU A 71 -2.80 14.51 -12.73
C LEU A 71 -3.46 13.36 -13.52
N ASP A 72 -3.26 13.37 -14.81
CA ASP A 72 -3.48 12.19 -15.64
C ASP A 72 -2.33 11.19 -15.39
N VAL A 73 -2.67 9.97 -14.99
CA VAL A 73 -1.71 8.94 -14.57
C VAL A 73 -0.78 8.52 -15.71
N ASP A 74 -1.28 8.54 -16.94
CA ASP A 74 -0.53 8.01 -18.09
C ASP A 74 0.46 9.04 -18.66
N SER A 75 0.04 10.32 -18.74
CA SER A 75 0.87 11.41 -19.28
C SER A 75 1.61 12.23 -18.24
N GLY A 76 1.15 12.21 -16.99
CA GLY A 76 1.65 13.09 -15.93
C GLY A 76 1.17 14.54 -16.04
N ALA A 77 0.28 14.86 -16.97
CA ALA A 77 -0.24 16.20 -17.13
C ALA A 77 -1.17 16.59 -15.97
N ILE A 78 -1.03 17.81 -15.45
CA ILE A 78 -1.97 18.36 -14.46
C ILE A 78 -3.29 18.63 -15.18
N VAL A 79 -4.37 17.97 -14.77
CA VAL A 79 -5.71 18.07 -15.39
C VAL A 79 -6.71 18.83 -14.54
N GLY A 80 -6.36 19.16 -13.30
CA GLY A 80 -7.20 19.93 -12.40
C GLY A 80 -6.66 20.00 -10.98
N LYS A 81 -7.47 20.56 -10.08
CA LYS A 81 -7.16 20.61 -8.65
C LYS A 81 -8.42 20.73 -7.80
N ILE A 82 -8.35 20.30 -6.56
CA ILE A 82 -9.34 20.58 -5.52
C ILE A 82 -8.71 21.62 -4.57
N ALA A 83 -9.24 22.83 -4.56
CA ALA A 83 -8.73 23.94 -3.78
C ALA A 83 -9.35 24.00 -2.38
N ASN A 84 -8.73 24.82 -1.50
CA ASN A 84 -9.22 25.09 -0.13
C ASN A 84 -9.26 23.87 0.78
N THR A 85 -8.31 22.96 0.63
CA THR A 85 -8.12 21.79 1.50
C THR A 85 -7.01 22.07 2.51
N LEU A 86 -7.34 22.82 3.55
CA LEU A 86 -6.35 23.36 4.50
C LEU A 86 -5.64 22.28 5.31
N GLY A 87 -4.34 22.13 5.07
CA GLY A 87 -3.55 21.06 5.68
C GLY A 87 -4.01 19.69 5.18
N VAL A 88 -4.11 19.56 3.87
CA VAL A 88 -4.51 18.30 3.23
C VAL A 88 -3.54 17.16 3.58
N HIS A 89 -4.12 16.00 3.92
CA HIS A 89 -3.40 14.76 4.12
C HIS A 89 -3.86 13.70 3.12
N GLY A 90 -4.95 13.00 3.38
CA GLY A 90 -5.40 11.87 2.59
C GLY A 90 -6.50 12.18 1.59
N ILE A 91 -6.63 11.31 0.58
CA ILE A 91 -7.68 11.35 -0.44
C ILE A 91 -8.30 9.95 -0.56
N ALA A 92 -9.62 9.83 -0.41
CA ALA A 92 -10.38 8.61 -0.65
C ALA A 92 -11.30 8.78 -1.85
N ILE A 93 -11.40 7.74 -2.67
CA ILE A 93 -12.20 7.73 -3.90
C ILE A 93 -13.36 6.74 -3.71
N ALA A 94 -14.59 7.21 -3.90
CA ALA A 94 -15.81 6.41 -3.86
C ALA A 94 -16.49 6.45 -5.26
N PRO A 95 -16.03 5.64 -6.20
CA PRO A 95 -16.43 5.72 -7.61
C PRO A 95 -17.91 5.40 -7.83
N GLU A 96 -18.50 4.52 -7.01
CA GLU A 96 -19.88 4.11 -7.13
C GLU A 96 -20.86 5.26 -6.89
N VAL A 97 -20.45 6.26 -6.13
CA VAL A 97 -21.25 7.48 -5.86
C VAL A 97 -20.72 8.69 -6.60
N GLY A 98 -19.62 8.56 -7.37
CA GLY A 98 -19.01 9.64 -8.14
C GLY A 98 -18.36 10.72 -7.28
N GLN A 99 -17.94 10.41 -6.05
CA GLN A 99 -17.43 11.38 -5.10
C GLN A 99 -16.02 11.02 -4.60
N GLY A 100 -15.22 12.05 -4.34
CA GLY A 100 -13.96 11.94 -3.63
C GLY A 100 -14.00 12.73 -2.32
N PHE A 101 -13.13 12.35 -1.39
CA PHE A 101 -13.09 12.86 -0.02
C PHE A 101 -11.65 13.22 0.32
N VAL A 102 -11.45 14.39 0.93
CA VAL A 102 -10.13 14.89 1.33
C VAL A 102 -10.12 15.18 2.82
N SER A 103 -9.18 14.63 3.55
CA SER A 103 -8.95 14.97 4.96
C SER A 103 -8.15 16.27 5.08
N ASN A 104 -8.70 17.23 5.84
CA ASN A 104 -8.13 18.55 6.06
C ASN A 104 -7.68 18.67 7.52
N GLY A 105 -6.43 18.32 7.80
CA GLY A 105 -5.92 18.24 9.17
C GLY A 105 -5.94 19.57 9.91
N GLN A 106 -5.70 20.67 9.21
CA GLN A 106 -5.66 22.01 9.84
C GLN A 106 -7.06 22.54 10.17
N SER A 107 -8.06 22.31 9.32
CA SER A 107 -9.44 22.75 9.57
C SER A 107 -10.28 21.74 10.36
N SER A 108 -9.81 20.51 10.53
CA SER A 108 -10.57 19.40 11.15
C SER A 108 -11.88 19.12 10.42
N THR A 109 -11.81 19.08 9.10
CA THR A 109 -12.94 18.86 8.20
C THR A 109 -12.60 17.82 7.12
N ILE A 110 -13.63 17.34 6.42
CA ILE A 110 -13.51 16.53 5.22
C ILE A 110 -14.16 17.29 4.07
N THR A 111 -13.39 17.60 3.04
CA THR A 111 -13.91 18.12 1.76
C THR A 111 -14.48 16.99 0.93
N ILE A 112 -15.72 17.15 0.44
CA ILE A 112 -16.37 16.24 -0.50
C ILE A 112 -16.38 16.91 -1.86
N PHE A 113 -15.90 16.22 -2.89
CA PHE A 113 -15.83 16.75 -4.25
C PHE A 113 -16.39 15.77 -5.29
N ASP A 114 -16.86 16.31 -6.41
CA ASP A 114 -17.33 15.52 -7.55
C ASP A 114 -16.13 15.00 -8.36
N LEU A 115 -16.07 13.69 -8.57
CA LEU A 115 -14.94 13.04 -9.27
C LEU A 115 -14.83 13.46 -10.74
N LYS A 116 -15.92 13.83 -11.40
CA LYS A 116 -15.91 14.20 -12.82
C LYS A 116 -15.42 15.63 -13.02
N THR A 117 -15.97 16.56 -12.24
CA THR A 117 -15.76 18.00 -12.41
C THR A 117 -14.64 18.55 -11.52
N LEU A 118 -14.22 17.80 -10.51
CA LEU A 118 -13.24 18.19 -9.47
C LEU A 118 -13.69 19.39 -8.62
N THR A 119 -14.99 19.69 -8.62
CA THR A 119 -15.55 20.79 -7.83
C THR A 119 -15.92 20.33 -6.43
N THR A 120 -15.62 21.15 -5.44
CA THR A 120 -16.06 20.94 -4.05
C THR A 120 -17.59 21.01 -4.01
N MET A 121 -18.21 19.98 -3.45
CA MET A 121 -19.65 19.88 -3.25
C MET A 121 -20.06 20.34 -1.86
N SER A 122 -19.30 19.92 -0.85
CA SER A 122 -19.54 20.27 0.56
C SER A 122 -18.29 20.03 1.40
N GLU A 123 -18.35 20.52 2.63
CA GLU A 123 -17.37 20.25 3.67
C GLU A 123 -18.12 19.81 4.93
N VAL A 124 -17.62 18.78 5.61
CA VAL A 124 -18.24 18.21 6.79
C VAL A 124 -17.24 18.17 7.95
N PRO A 125 -17.69 18.37 9.21
CA PRO A 125 -16.80 18.31 10.35
C PRO A 125 -16.28 16.88 10.59
N ALA A 126 -15.04 16.77 11.05
CA ALA A 126 -14.40 15.57 11.54
C ALA A 126 -13.88 15.75 12.96
N GLY A 127 -13.19 14.75 13.50
CA GLY A 127 -12.38 14.92 14.71
C GLY A 127 -11.15 15.79 14.43
N LYS A 128 -10.31 16.03 15.46
CA LYS A 128 -9.12 16.89 15.32
C LYS A 128 -8.05 16.22 14.47
N LYS A 129 -7.45 16.99 13.54
CA LYS A 129 -6.38 16.57 12.65
C LYS A 129 -6.73 15.26 11.94
N PRO A 130 -7.78 15.21 11.09
CA PRO A 130 -8.00 14.05 10.23
C PRO A 130 -6.82 13.90 9.28
N ASP A 131 -6.28 12.68 9.22
CA ASP A 131 -5.09 12.29 8.48
C ASP A 131 -5.43 11.24 7.43
N ALA A 132 -5.14 9.97 7.69
CA ALA A 132 -5.55 8.91 6.79
C ALA A 132 -7.07 8.90 6.57
N ILE A 133 -7.47 8.60 5.34
CA ILE A 133 -8.88 8.51 4.96
C ILE A 133 -9.05 7.39 3.94
N ILE A 134 -10.04 6.52 4.17
CA ILE A 134 -10.31 5.38 3.30
C ILE A 134 -11.80 5.26 2.98
N TYR A 135 -12.11 4.60 1.88
CA TYR A 135 -13.48 4.21 1.51
C TYR A 135 -13.67 2.70 1.69
N ASP A 136 -14.73 2.30 2.38
CA ASP A 136 -15.19 0.91 2.46
C ASP A 136 -16.40 0.70 1.54
N PRO A 137 -16.26 -0.04 0.44
CA PRO A 137 -17.34 -0.26 -0.51
C PRO A 137 -18.46 -1.15 0.06
N ALA A 138 -18.19 -2.01 1.04
CA ALA A 138 -19.19 -2.89 1.63
C ALA A 138 -20.28 -2.12 2.39
N THR A 139 -19.89 -1.09 3.12
CA THR A 139 -20.81 -0.23 3.89
C THR A 139 -21.10 1.09 3.19
N GLN A 140 -20.42 1.38 2.08
CA GLN A 140 -20.45 2.65 1.36
C GLN A 140 -20.15 3.83 2.30
N ARG A 141 -19.16 3.66 3.18
CA ARG A 141 -18.71 4.66 4.13
C ARG A 141 -17.25 5.06 3.90
N VAL A 142 -17.00 6.32 4.17
CA VAL A 142 -15.65 6.87 4.26
C VAL A 142 -15.29 6.98 5.74
N PHE A 143 -14.07 6.58 6.08
CA PHE A 143 -13.51 6.67 7.43
C PHE A 143 -12.32 7.62 7.39
N ALA A 144 -12.41 8.72 8.15
CA ALA A 144 -11.30 9.64 8.34
C ALA A 144 -10.72 9.43 9.75
N PHE A 145 -9.44 9.15 9.83
CA PHE A 145 -8.72 8.85 11.06
C PHE A 145 -8.15 10.14 11.63
N ASN A 146 -8.52 10.47 12.86
CA ASN A 146 -8.28 11.78 13.46
C ASN A 146 -7.15 11.69 14.49
N GLY A 147 -5.90 11.89 14.05
CA GLY A 147 -4.70 11.76 14.88
C GLY A 147 -4.62 12.76 16.06
N GLY A 148 -5.42 13.81 16.06
CA GLY A 148 -5.46 14.78 17.16
C GLY A 148 -6.58 14.55 18.19
N SER A 149 -7.40 13.49 18.01
CA SER A 149 -8.51 13.15 18.92
C SER A 149 -8.74 11.65 19.09
N ASP A 150 -7.76 10.82 18.71
CA ASP A 150 -7.74 9.37 18.92
C ASP A 150 -9.04 8.67 18.48
N SER A 151 -9.57 9.09 17.31
CA SER A 151 -10.88 8.70 16.86
C SER A 151 -10.94 8.54 15.34
N ALA A 152 -11.99 7.89 14.83
CA ALA A 152 -12.31 7.90 13.41
C ALA A 152 -13.72 8.49 13.19
N THR A 153 -13.85 9.35 12.18
CA THR A 153 -15.15 9.88 11.73
C THR A 153 -15.63 9.06 10.54
N ALA A 154 -16.79 8.42 10.68
CA ALA A 154 -17.44 7.68 9.60
C ALA A 154 -18.46 8.57 8.88
N ILE A 155 -18.41 8.60 7.55
CA ILE A 155 -19.26 9.42 6.69
C ILE A 155 -19.98 8.49 5.70
N GLN A 156 -21.27 8.65 5.55
CA GLN A 156 -22.02 7.96 4.49
C GLN A 156 -21.69 8.61 3.15
N ALA A 157 -21.05 7.88 2.26
CA ALA A 157 -20.46 8.44 1.03
C ALA A 157 -21.51 9.15 0.15
N ALA A 158 -22.64 8.52 -0.12
CA ALA A 158 -23.65 9.08 -1.02
C ALA A 158 -24.30 10.39 -0.53
N SER A 159 -24.42 10.58 0.79
CA SER A 159 -25.11 11.76 1.36
C SER A 159 -24.17 12.78 2.00
N GLY A 160 -22.92 12.44 2.20
CA GLY A 160 -21.96 13.26 2.93
C GLY A 160 -22.25 13.41 4.43
N LYS A 161 -23.22 12.68 4.97
CA LYS A 161 -23.61 12.79 6.38
C LYS A 161 -22.67 11.99 7.28
N VAL A 162 -22.27 12.58 8.39
CA VAL A 162 -21.54 11.86 9.44
C VAL A 162 -22.47 10.76 9.99
N ALA A 163 -22.04 9.51 9.89
CA ALA A 163 -22.73 8.32 10.37
C ALA A 163 -22.42 8.06 11.85
N GLY A 164 -21.27 8.48 12.32
CA GLY A 164 -20.83 8.35 13.71
C GLY A 164 -19.34 8.62 13.89
N THR A 165 -18.91 8.55 15.14
CA THR A 165 -17.50 8.64 15.54
C THR A 165 -17.13 7.37 16.30
N ILE A 166 -15.94 6.86 16.05
CA ILE A 166 -15.37 5.67 16.69
C ILE A 166 -14.25 6.17 17.60
N ASP A 167 -14.32 5.84 18.88
CA ASP A 167 -13.18 5.98 19.80
C ASP A 167 -12.19 4.85 19.52
N LEU A 168 -10.94 5.19 19.21
CA LEU A 168 -9.88 4.24 18.88
C LEU A 168 -8.96 3.97 20.07
N GLY A 169 -8.98 4.86 21.06
CA GLY A 169 -8.17 4.72 22.28
C GLY A 169 -6.68 4.98 22.11
N GLY A 170 -6.24 5.46 20.93
CA GLY A 170 -4.84 5.80 20.61
C GLY A 170 -4.72 6.54 19.30
N GLY A 171 -3.49 6.94 18.95
CA GLY A 171 -3.18 7.70 17.75
C GLY A 171 -3.26 6.86 16.46
N PRO A 172 -4.32 7.02 15.64
CA PRO A 172 -4.43 6.34 14.37
C PRO A 172 -3.44 6.91 13.36
N GLU A 173 -2.87 6.04 12.50
CA GLU A 173 -1.89 6.45 11.50
C GLU A 173 -2.31 6.07 10.08
N PHE A 174 -2.50 4.78 9.79
CA PHE A 174 -2.88 4.33 8.46
C PHE A 174 -3.87 3.17 8.52
N ALA A 175 -4.80 3.14 7.57
CA ALA A 175 -5.86 2.15 7.57
C ALA A 175 -6.13 1.55 6.19
N VAL A 176 -6.71 0.33 6.20
CA VAL A 176 -7.22 -0.34 5.01
C VAL A 176 -8.59 -0.96 5.27
N ALA A 177 -9.44 -1.02 4.24
CA ALA A 177 -10.70 -1.74 4.27
C ALA A 177 -10.56 -3.08 3.54
N ASP A 178 -11.16 -4.15 4.08
CA ASP A 178 -11.16 -5.45 3.40
C ASP A 178 -12.20 -5.57 2.28
N GLY A 179 -13.09 -4.57 2.16
CA GLY A 179 -14.20 -4.58 1.21
C GLY A 179 -15.32 -5.56 1.57
N ALA A 180 -15.28 -6.12 2.78
CA ALA A 180 -16.28 -7.05 3.31
C ALA A 180 -16.88 -6.58 4.65
N GLY A 181 -16.61 -5.33 5.04
CA GLY A 181 -17.17 -4.68 6.23
C GLY A 181 -16.22 -4.64 7.43
N SER A 182 -14.94 -4.98 7.26
CA SER A 182 -13.90 -4.73 8.26
C SER A 182 -12.93 -3.65 7.79
N VAL A 183 -12.55 -2.79 8.72
CA VAL A 183 -11.49 -1.79 8.56
C VAL A 183 -10.40 -2.12 9.56
N TYR A 184 -9.15 -2.04 9.11
CA TYR A 184 -7.96 -2.23 9.95
C TYR A 184 -7.22 -0.91 10.04
N ASP A 185 -6.80 -0.52 11.24
CA ASP A 185 -6.12 0.75 11.52
C ASP A 185 -4.91 0.53 12.41
N ASN A 186 -3.81 1.18 12.10
CA ASN A 186 -2.60 1.20 12.92
C ASN A 186 -2.74 2.20 14.06
N LEU A 187 -2.49 1.78 15.31
CA LEU A 187 -2.20 2.69 16.41
C LEU A 187 -0.67 2.74 16.62
N GLU A 188 -0.04 3.76 16.05
CA GLU A 188 1.42 3.89 16.06
C GLU A 188 1.99 3.95 17.47
N ASP A 189 1.37 4.71 18.34
CA ASP A 189 1.79 4.96 19.72
C ASP A 189 1.62 3.76 20.67
N GLN A 190 0.77 2.78 20.28
CA GLN A 190 0.48 1.61 21.09
C GLN A 190 1.02 0.28 20.51
N ASN A 191 1.58 0.31 19.29
CA ASN A 191 2.05 -0.89 18.59
C ASN A 191 0.92 -1.91 18.36
N LEU A 192 -0.24 -1.42 17.94
CA LEU A 192 -1.43 -2.24 17.69
C LEU A 192 -1.93 -2.07 16.26
N VAL A 193 -2.62 -3.09 15.78
CA VAL A 193 -3.60 -2.99 14.70
C VAL A 193 -4.98 -3.21 15.29
N LEU A 194 -5.89 -2.27 15.03
CA LEU A 194 -7.30 -2.42 15.38
C LEU A 194 -8.05 -3.11 14.25
N LYS A 195 -8.99 -3.99 14.59
CA LYS A 195 -10.04 -4.45 13.68
C LYS A 195 -11.35 -3.77 14.04
N ILE A 196 -11.91 -3.04 13.10
CA ILE A 196 -13.12 -2.22 13.26
C ILE A 196 -14.22 -2.82 12.38
N ASP A 197 -15.40 -3.00 12.95
CA ASP A 197 -16.61 -3.35 12.21
C ASP A 197 -17.19 -2.07 11.60
N ALA A 198 -17.09 -1.94 10.28
CA ALA A 198 -17.49 -0.75 9.54
C ALA A 198 -19.01 -0.50 9.57
N GLY A 199 -19.81 -1.54 9.78
CA GLY A 199 -21.26 -1.45 9.88
C GLY A 199 -21.75 -0.90 11.22
N SER A 200 -21.25 -1.48 12.32
CA SER A 200 -21.64 -1.09 13.69
C SER A 200 -20.79 0.04 14.28
N LEU A 201 -19.72 0.47 13.60
CA LEU A 201 -18.79 1.51 14.03
C LEU A 201 -18.15 1.18 15.40
N LYS A 202 -17.69 -0.04 15.57
CA LYS A 202 -17.10 -0.52 16.83
C LYS A 202 -15.75 -1.19 16.59
N VAL A 203 -14.78 -0.88 17.42
CA VAL A 203 -13.55 -1.67 17.53
C VAL A 203 -13.93 -3.06 18.06
N LYS A 204 -13.49 -4.09 17.37
CA LYS A 204 -13.73 -5.49 17.71
C LYS A 204 -12.51 -6.13 18.36
N GLU A 205 -11.33 -5.84 17.83
CA GLU A 205 -10.09 -6.46 18.25
C GLU A 205 -8.96 -5.46 18.33
N HIS A 206 -7.99 -5.75 19.20
CA HIS A 206 -6.73 -5.04 19.39
C HIS A 206 -5.60 -6.05 19.25
N TRP A 207 -4.84 -5.97 18.17
CA TRP A 207 -3.82 -6.96 17.85
C TRP A 207 -2.42 -6.39 18.00
N PRO A 208 -1.60 -6.93 18.92
CA PRO A 208 -0.20 -6.53 19.04
C PRO A 208 0.59 -6.83 17.77
N THR A 209 1.42 -5.88 17.36
CA THR A 209 2.25 -6.01 16.14
C THR A 209 3.65 -6.54 16.41
N ALA A 210 4.02 -6.79 17.67
CA ALA A 210 5.37 -7.23 18.04
C ALA A 210 5.88 -8.39 17.18
N PRO A 211 7.15 -8.32 16.69
CA PRO A 211 8.21 -7.36 17.03
C PRO A 211 8.22 -6.06 16.20
N CYS A 212 7.21 -5.79 15.37
CA CYS A 212 7.05 -4.60 14.58
C CYS A 212 6.56 -3.46 15.51
N ALA A 213 7.39 -2.44 15.73
CA ALA A 213 7.07 -1.31 16.60
C ALA A 213 6.85 -0.03 15.79
N SER A 214 5.96 0.82 16.27
CA SER A 214 5.46 2.02 15.59
C SER A 214 4.94 1.71 14.18
N PRO A 215 3.82 0.97 14.08
CA PRO A 215 3.19 0.66 12.80
C PRO A 215 2.66 1.96 12.16
N SER A 216 3.14 2.29 10.96
CA SER A 216 2.86 3.58 10.31
C SER A 216 2.28 3.45 8.90
N SER A 217 2.28 2.26 8.32
CA SER A 217 1.70 2.02 7.00
C SER A 217 1.08 0.64 6.91
N MET A 218 0.13 0.45 5.99
CA MET A 218 -0.55 -0.83 5.83
C MET A 218 -1.02 -1.05 4.40
N ALA A 219 -0.92 -2.29 3.93
CA ALA A 219 -1.60 -2.78 2.74
C ALA A 219 -2.25 -4.13 3.03
N MET A 220 -3.12 -4.60 2.14
CA MET A 220 -3.83 -5.85 2.33
C MET A 220 -3.89 -6.69 1.05
N ASP A 221 -3.52 -7.95 1.17
CA ASP A 221 -3.93 -9.00 0.24
C ASP A 221 -5.30 -9.55 0.70
N ARG A 222 -6.36 -9.04 0.07
CA ARG A 222 -7.73 -9.40 0.42
C ARG A 222 -8.05 -10.88 0.17
N PRO A 223 -7.69 -11.48 -0.98
CA PRO A 223 -7.91 -12.89 -1.24
C PRO A 223 -7.28 -13.84 -0.21
N ASN A 224 -6.05 -13.59 0.18
CA ASN A 224 -5.34 -14.43 1.13
C ASN A 224 -5.49 -13.97 2.59
N ARG A 225 -6.24 -12.90 2.84
CA ARG A 225 -6.48 -12.35 4.17
C ARG A 225 -5.19 -12.03 4.92
N ARG A 226 -4.26 -11.30 4.26
CA ARG A 226 -2.97 -10.88 4.84
C ARG A 226 -2.87 -9.37 4.91
N LEU A 227 -2.49 -8.86 6.08
CA LEU A 227 -2.12 -7.47 6.29
C LEU A 227 -0.59 -7.35 6.22
N PHE A 228 -0.12 -6.36 5.49
CA PHE A 228 1.29 -5.98 5.39
C PHE A 228 1.46 -4.67 6.14
N VAL A 229 2.06 -4.74 7.32
CA VAL A 229 2.17 -3.61 8.25
C VAL A 229 3.61 -3.13 8.29
N GLY A 230 3.88 -1.96 7.71
CA GLY A 230 5.19 -1.32 7.76
C GLY A 230 5.38 -0.57 9.07
N CYS A 231 6.52 -0.80 9.75
CA CYS A 231 6.82 -0.22 11.06
C CYS A 231 8.11 0.58 11.06
N ARG A 232 8.15 1.67 11.80
CA ARG A 232 9.34 2.53 11.93
C ARG A 232 10.53 1.81 12.59
N SER A 233 10.30 0.64 13.17
CA SER A 233 11.35 -0.28 13.64
C SER A 233 12.11 -1.01 12.52
N LYS A 234 11.94 -0.58 11.25
CA LYS A 234 12.60 -1.12 10.05
C LYS A 234 12.24 -2.56 9.73
N VAL A 235 11.02 -2.94 10.05
CA VAL A 235 10.43 -4.22 9.69
C VAL A 235 9.04 -4.01 9.11
N MET A 236 8.65 -4.90 8.20
CA MET A 236 7.27 -5.10 7.80
C MET A 236 6.79 -6.40 8.45
N ALA A 237 5.68 -6.35 9.17
CA ALA A 237 5.00 -7.53 9.67
C ALA A 237 3.97 -8.00 8.64
N VAL A 238 3.88 -9.32 8.46
CA VAL A 238 2.77 -9.97 7.78
C VAL A 238 1.86 -10.52 8.86
N MET A 239 0.60 -10.09 8.85
CA MET A 239 -0.39 -10.52 9.86
C MET A 239 -1.58 -11.21 9.20
N ASP A 240 -2.14 -12.17 9.89
CA ASP A 240 -3.41 -12.80 9.52
C ASP A 240 -4.56 -11.85 9.86
N ALA A 241 -5.37 -11.47 8.87
CA ALA A 241 -6.44 -10.48 9.02
C ALA A 241 -7.70 -11.00 9.74
N ASP A 242 -7.74 -12.29 10.05
CA ASP A 242 -8.86 -12.88 10.79
C ASP A 242 -8.54 -13.09 12.26
N THR A 243 -7.29 -13.43 12.58
CA THR A 243 -6.82 -13.75 13.92
C THR A 243 -5.91 -12.71 14.56
N GLY A 244 -5.31 -11.80 13.76
CA GLY A 244 -4.32 -10.83 14.21
C GLY A 244 -2.93 -11.43 14.50
N GLN A 245 -2.72 -12.70 14.18
CA GLN A 245 -1.43 -13.34 14.39
C GLN A 245 -0.36 -12.76 13.45
N VAL A 246 0.79 -12.39 14.01
CA VAL A 246 1.99 -12.08 13.21
C VAL A 246 2.57 -13.40 12.68
N ILE A 247 2.55 -13.56 11.36
CA ILE A 247 3.02 -14.76 10.66
C ILE A 247 4.54 -14.72 10.50
N THR A 248 5.03 -13.58 10.02
CA THR A 248 6.46 -13.36 9.81
C THR A 248 6.77 -11.87 9.76
N THR A 249 8.05 -11.53 9.82
CA THR A 249 8.54 -10.17 9.60
C THR A 249 9.68 -10.16 8.60
N LEU A 250 9.79 -9.09 7.82
CA LEU A 250 10.88 -8.88 6.86
C LEU A 250 11.54 -7.52 7.11
N PRO A 251 12.86 -7.40 6.90
CA PRO A 251 13.54 -6.12 7.02
C PRO A 251 13.12 -5.18 5.89
N ILE A 252 12.91 -3.91 6.23
CA ILE A 252 12.66 -2.80 5.29
C ILE A 252 13.57 -1.62 5.63
N GLY A 253 13.54 -0.55 4.81
CA GLY A 253 14.29 0.68 5.08
C GLY A 253 13.75 1.49 6.26
N ASP A 254 14.39 2.63 6.52
CA ASP A 254 14.07 3.50 7.64
C ASP A 254 12.97 4.52 7.30
N HIS A 255 12.16 4.90 8.31
CA HIS A 255 11.09 5.90 8.16
C HIS A 255 10.05 5.50 7.10
N VAL A 256 9.60 4.24 7.13
CA VAL A 256 8.49 3.79 6.29
C VAL A 256 7.22 4.58 6.59
N ASP A 257 6.49 4.98 5.54
CA ASP A 257 5.28 5.79 5.67
C ASP A 257 4.18 5.37 4.67
N ALA A 258 4.50 4.49 3.73
CA ALA A 258 3.52 3.87 2.85
C ALA A 258 3.91 2.42 2.54
N THR A 259 2.90 1.56 2.53
CA THR A 259 2.99 0.18 2.07
C THR A 259 1.90 -0.03 1.02
N ALA A 260 2.24 -0.65 -0.11
CA ALA A 260 1.29 -1.00 -1.17
C ALA A 260 1.47 -2.47 -1.56
N PHE A 261 0.38 -3.11 -1.93
CA PHE A 261 0.39 -4.48 -2.46
C PHE A 261 -0.16 -4.49 -3.89
N ASP A 262 0.59 -5.04 -4.80
CA ASP A 262 0.19 -5.26 -6.19
C ASP A 262 -0.24 -6.72 -6.39
N PRO A 263 -1.54 -6.98 -6.50
CA PRO A 263 -2.03 -8.36 -6.67
C PRO A 263 -1.65 -8.95 -8.02
N GLY A 264 -1.38 -8.11 -9.04
CA GLY A 264 -1.00 -8.56 -10.39
C GLY A 264 0.40 -9.15 -10.43
N THR A 265 1.34 -8.57 -9.69
CA THR A 265 2.73 -9.02 -9.61
C THR A 265 3.05 -9.77 -8.32
N ARG A 266 2.17 -9.73 -7.33
CA ARG A 266 2.36 -10.24 -5.96
C ARG A 266 3.56 -9.59 -5.27
N LEU A 267 3.78 -8.30 -5.54
CA LEU A 267 4.83 -7.50 -4.92
C LEU A 267 4.24 -6.57 -3.86
N ILE A 268 4.95 -6.46 -2.77
CA ILE A 268 4.69 -5.54 -1.67
C ILE A 268 5.78 -4.48 -1.70
N PHE A 269 5.39 -3.23 -1.71
CA PHE A 269 6.29 -2.08 -1.76
C PHE A 269 6.21 -1.32 -0.45
N ASN A 270 7.36 -1.07 0.18
CA ASN A 270 7.46 -0.25 1.37
C ASN A 270 8.29 0.98 1.04
N SER A 271 7.66 2.17 1.03
CA SER A 271 8.32 3.43 0.75
C SER A 271 8.94 3.98 2.02
N ASN A 272 10.26 4.17 2.01
CA ASN A 272 11.06 4.53 3.18
C ASN A 272 11.59 5.96 3.04
N GLY A 273 11.39 6.78 4.06
CA GLY A 273 11.79 8.20 4.05
C GLY A 273 13.29 8.46 3.94
N GLU A 274 14.14 7.44 4.14
CA GLU A 274 15.57 7.51 3.86
C GLU A 274 15.89 7.63 2.36
N GLY A 275 14.91 7.41 1.47
CA GLY A 275 15.07 7.47 0.02
C GLY A 275 15.20 6.10 -0.64
N THR A 276 14.45 5.13 -0.17
CA THR A 276 14.40 3.78 -0.77
C THR A 276 12.97 3.24 -0.84
N ILE A 277 12.74 2.27 -1.72
CA ILE A 277 11.57 1.38 -1.66
C ILE A 277 12.09 -0.04 -1.46
N THR A 278 11.68 -0.69 -0.37
CA THR A 278 11.93 -2.11 -0.20
C THR A 278 10.82 -2.90 -0.89
N VAL A 279 11.20 -3.74 -1.86
CA VAL A 279 10.29 -4.60 -2.62
C VAL A 279 10.35 -6.01 -2.04
N ILE A 280 9.19 -6.52 -1.66
CA ILE A 280 9.04 -7.85 -1.09
C ILE A 280 8.10 -8.64 -2.02
N ARG A 281 8.47 -9.87 -2.34
CA ARG A 281 7.63 -10.77 -3.12
C ARG A 281 6.92 -11.76 -2.20
N GLU A 282 5.64 -11.93 -2.46
CA GLU A 282 4.85 -13.02 -1.92
C GLU A 282 5.08 -14.27 -2.79
N ASP A 283 5.92 -15.19 -2.32
CA ASP A 283 6.29 -16.43 -3.02
C ASP A 283 5.22 -17.53 -2.88
N GLY A 284 4.29 -17.36 -1.98
CA GLY A 284 3.17 -18.26 -1.67
C GLY A 284 2.50 -17.85 -0.37
N PRO A 285 1.42 -18.51 0.02
CA PRO A 285 0.80 -18.28 1.33
C PRO A 285 1.87 -18.37 2.42
N ASP A 286 1.99 -17.32 3.23
CA ASP A 286 2.91 -17.23 4.36
C ASP A 286 4.42 -17.35 4.02
N LYS A 287 4.79 -17.19 2.74
CA LYS A 287 6.17 -17.21 2.28
C LYS A 287 6.52 -15.94 1.52
N TYR A 288 7.47 -15.19 2.04
CA TYR A 288 7.85 -13.87 1.55
C TYR A 288 9.37 -13.73 1.46
N SER A 289 9.84 -12.96 0.48
CA SER A 289 11.27 -12.66 0.32
C SER A 289 11.50 -11.21 -0.10
N VAL A 290 12.50 -10.54 0.49
CA VAL A 290 12.98 -9.25 -0.01
C VAL A 290 13.69 -9.51 -1.33
N VAL A 291 13.22 -8.87 -2.41
CA VAL A 291 13.76 -9.09 -3.76
C VAL A 291 14.57 -7.91 -4.27
N GLU A 292 14.29 -6.70 -3.79
CA GLU A 292 14.97 -5.50 -4.25
C GLU A 292 14.89 -4.36 -3.22
N ASN A 293 15.90 -3.46 -3.23
CA ASN A 293 15.83 -2.15 -2.61
C ASN A 293 16.07 -1.10 -3.70
N VAL A 294 15.00 -0.44 -4.12
CA VAL A 294 15.03 0.59 -5.17
C VAL A 294 15.47 1.91 -4.55
N LYS A 295 16.44 2.58 -5.15
CA LYS A 295 16.85 3.92 -4.72
C LYS A 295 15.88 4.97 -5.23
N THR A 296 15.34 5.77 -4.31
CA THR A 296 14.48 6.93 -4.59
C THR A 296 15.16 8.23 -4.10
N LEU A 297 14.38 9.21 -3.68
CA LEU A 297 14.89 10.43 -3.07
C LEU A 297 14.52 10.48 -1.57
N PRO A 298 15.36 11.06 -0.72
CA PRO A 298 15.00 11.29 0.67
C PRO A 298 13.65 11.99 0.82
N ARG A 299 12.88 11.63 1.85
CA ARG A 299 11.55 12.15 2.14
C ARG A 299 10.46 11.79 1.11
N ALA A 300 10.77 11.03 0.05
CA ALA A 300 9.76 10.40 -0.80
C ALA A 300 9.18 9.18 -0.05
N LYS A 301 8.35 9.42 0.96
CA LYS A 301 7.91 8.41 1.94
C LYS A 301 6.48 7.93 1.71
N THR A 302 5.61 8.78 1.20
CA THR A 302 4.23 8.43 0.83
C THR A 302 4.15 7.97 -0.61
N MET A 303 3.25 7.04 -0.91
CA MET A 303 3.22 6.34 -2.19
C MET A 303 1.80 5.94 -2.58
N ALA A 304 1.51 5.98 -3.88
CA ALA A 304 0.35 5.32 -4.48
C ALA A 304 0.79 4.35 -5.57
N LEU A 305 0.07 3.25 -5.70
CA LEU A 305 0.26 2.24 -6.75
C LEU A 305 -0.83 2.38 -7.82
N ASP A 306 -0.44 2.36 -9.08
CA ASP A 306 -1.35 2.10 -10.20
C ASP A 306 -1.29 0.61 -10.56
N PRO A 307 -2.31 -0.19 -10.21
CA PRO A 307 -2.28 -1.63 -10.44
C PRO A 307 -2.38 -2.01 -11.92
N LYS A 308 -2.82 -1.08 -12.78
CA LYS A 308 -2.92 -1.30 -14.23
C LYS A 308 -1.55 -1.28 -14.92
N THR A 309 -0.67 -0.37 -14.51
CA THR A 309 0.67 -0.22 -15.10
C THR A 309 1.78 -0.73 -14.20
N HIS A 310 1.46 -1.15 -12.99
CA HIS A 310 2.39 -1.55 -11.93
C HIS A 310 3.39 -0.44 -11.55
N ARG A 311 3.02 0.84 -11.77
CA ARG A 311 3.83 2.01 -11.44
C ARG A 311 3.50 2.53 -10.06
N LEU A 312 4.53 3.05 -9.41
CA LEU A 312 4.42 3.71 -8.12
C LEU A 312 4.64 5.21 -8.30
N PHE A 313 3.88 6.00 -7.56
CA PHE A 313 3.97 7.45 -7.55
C PHE A 313 4.32 7.90 -6.13
N LEU A 314 5.39 8.68 -5.99
CA LEU A 314 5.86 9.18 -4.70
C LEU A 314 6.03 10.68 -4.77
N SER A 315 5.54 11.41 -3.78
CA SER A 315 5.74 12.86 -3.70
C SER A 315 6.97 13.22 -2.86
N THR A 316 7.70 14.25 -3.32
CA THR A 316 8.86 14.80 -2.59
C THR A 316 9.13 16.24 -3.01
N ALA A 317 9.92 16.98 -2.21
CA ALA A 317 10.47 18.29 -2.55
C ALA A 317 11.97 18.38 -2.23
N GLU A 318 12.69 17.27 -2.25
CA GLU A 318 14.11 17.21 -1.92
C GLU A 318 14.97 18.05 -2.87
N SER A 319 14.57 18.15 -4.13
CA SER A 319 15.24 19.02 -5.13
C SER A 319 15.01 20.53 -4.94
N GLY A 320 14.23 20.93 -3.92
CA GLY A 320 13.77 22.30 -3.71
C GLY A 320 12.56 22.67 -4.57
N GLN A 321 12.08 21.73 -5.38
CA GLN A 321 10.85 21.83 -6.16
C GLN A 321 9.94 20.63 -5.79
N PHE A 322 8.65 20.88 -5.63
CA PHE A 322 7.70 19.79 -5.42
C PHE A 322 7.54 18.98 -6.71
N GLU A 323 7.69 17.67 -6.59
CA GLU A 323 7.63 16.75 -7.73
C GLU A 323 7.03 15.41 -7.32
N VAL A 324 6.48 14.70 -8.29
CA VAL A 324 6.08 13.30 -8.18
C VAL A 324 7.08 12.44 -8.93
N LEU A 325 7.71 11.51 -8.22
CA LEU A 325 8.53 10.47 -8.81
C LEU A 325 7.63 9.38 -9.36
N VAL A 326 7.89 8.94 -10.58
CA VAL A 326 7.27 7.76 -11.16
C VAL A 326 8.30 6.63 -11.13
N VAL A 327 7.99 5.57 -10.42
CA VAL A 327 8.86 4.39 -10.27
C VAL A 327 8.18 3.22 -10.97
N GLY A 328 8.93 2.50 -11.80
CA GLY A 328 8.41 1.39 -12.57
C GLY A 328 9.52 0.60 -13.25
N HIS A 329 9.15 -0.37 -14.04
CA HIS A 329 10.08 -1.09 -14.92
C HIS A 329 10.47 -0.22 -16.11
N LYS A 330 11.74 -0.35 -16.51
CA LYS A 330 12.29 0.29 -17.71
C LYS A 330 11.76 -0.35 -18.99
#